data_40e741c424b07bbf8d8a2dca31a5e956
#
_entry.id   40e741c424b07bbf8d8a2dca31a5e956
#
_cell.length_a   1.000
_cell.length_b   1.000
_cell.length_c   1.000
_cell.angle_alpha   90.00
_cell.angle_beta   90.00
_cell.angle_gamma   90.00
#
_symmetry.space_group_name_H-M   'P 1'
#
loop_
_entity.id
_entity.type
_entity.pdbx_description
1 polymer ?
#
loop_
_entity_poly.entity_id
_entity_poly.type
_entity_poly.pdbx_seq_one_letter_code
_entity_poly.pdbx_strand_id
1 'polypeptide(L)'
;MAKNVVIIGGGASGLMAAIWASRLGAAVTVLEKNDKPGRKLLATGNGRCNFTNRYQDASCYRTGNQERASRVLEQFTEQDTEQFFEQLGIRIRSREGWLYPASEQAQSVLDLLVLEARFRKVKIKTRETAVAVEKAENGYLVRTEGWQYPADSVIICCGSCASQIAGSDGDTLRFADQLQLASIPFFPALCPLRCKGNQFSSWAGVRVRAKITLLVENQEILTEQGELQLTDYGVSGIPVFQISRFAVRACMQKKRAELLVDFFPELTESELTAEFVRRQEICPYKAPKELLIGLLPEKLIPVLIGKKKIPEEMAGAIKSYRLQITGQTDFGKAQVCAGGITLDQLTDSLESVQHPGIFFAGEALDVDGVCGGYNLQWAWSSGSAAGRAAAGEHT
;
A
#
# COMPACT_ATOMS: atom_id res chain seq x y z
N MET A 1 13.33 13.94 34.21
CA MET A 1 14.08 12.76 33.74
C MET A 1 13.68 12.52 32.28
N ALA A 2 14.57 11.98 31.47
CA ALA A 2 14.23 11.62 30.09
C ALA A 2 13.13 10.55 30.09
N LYS A 3 12.08 10.70 29.23
CA LYS A 3 11.06 9.67 29.08
C LYS A 3 11.63 8.41 28.47
N ASN A 4 11.23 7.24 28.97
CA ASN A 4 11.53 5.95 28.36
C ASN A 4 10.46 5.62 27.32
N VAL A 5 10.83 5.54 26.06
CA VAL A 5 9.91 5.18 24.97
C VAL A 5 10.31 3.82 24.41
N VAL A 6 9.37 2.88 24.44
CA VAL A 6 9.54 1.55 23.80
C VAL A 6 8.72 1.51 22.52
N ILE A 7 9.36 1.13 21.42
CA ILE A 7 8.76 1.04 20.09
C ILE A 7 8.74 -0.43 19.66
N ILE A 8 7.56 -0.95 19.31
CA ILE A 8 7.38 -2.32 18.87
C ILE A 8 7.31 -2.34 17.35
N GLY A 9 8.36 -2.86 16.72
CA GLY A 9 8.54 -2.92 15.26
C GLY A 9 9.55 -1.90 14.74
N GLY A 10 10.62 -2.38 14.13
CA GLY A 10 11.71 -1.61 13.51
C GLY A 10 11.47 -1.34 12.01
N GLY A 11 10.21 -1.18 11.57
CA GLY A 11 9.85 -0.80 10.20
C GLY A 11 10.04 0.69 9.92
N ALA A 12 9.49 1.15 8.79
CA ALA A 12 9.58 2.56 8.36
C ALA A 12 9.05 3.53 9.43
N SER A 13 7.81 3.33 9.90
CA SER A 13 7.19 4.18 10.93
C SER A 13 7.90 4.07 12.29
N GLY A 14 8.34 2.87 12.67
CA GLY A 14 9.04 2.66 13.94
C GLY A 14 10.43 3.32 13.99
N LEU A 15 11.20 3.26 12.91
CA LEU A 15 12.49 3.96 12.82
C LEU A 15 12.28 5.47 12.80
N MET A 16 11.28 5.99 12.09
CA MET A 16 10.93 7.40 12.09
C MET A 16 10.52 7.87 13.50
N ALA A 17 9.63 7.13 14.18
CA ALA A 17 9.22 7.42 15.56
C ALA A 17 10.43 7.42 16.52
N ALA A 18 11.35 6.47 16.38
CA ALA A 18 12.53 6.37 17.20
C ALA A 18 13.46 7.58 17.04
N ILE A 19 13.67 8.02 15.80
CA ILE A 19 14.50 9.18 15.50
C ILE A 19 13.87 10.44 16.10
N TRP A 20 12.58 10.67 15.90
CA TRP A 20 11.93 11.86 16.42
C TRP A 20 11.84 11.88 17.95
N ALA A 21 11.48 10.77 18.59
CA ALA A 21 11.46 10.69 20.05
C ALA A 21 12.85 10.95 20.64
N SER A 22 13.90 10.39 20.04
CA SER A 22 15.26 10.59 20.51
C SER A 22 15.80 12.01 20.26
N ARG A 23 15.37 12.69 19.16
CA ARG A 23 15.69 14.11 18.90
C ARG A 23 15.15 15.02 20.00
N LEU A 24 14.05 14.65 20.64
CA LEU A 24 13.43 15.35 21.77
C LEU A 24 13.95 14.89 23.14
N GLY A 25 15.01 14.09 23.16
CA GLY A 25 15.71 13.71 24.40
C GLY A 25 15.14 12.47 25.11
N ALA A 26 14.20 11.74 24.52
CA ALA A 26 13.71 10.49 25.10
C ALA A 26 14.79 9.38 25.01
N ALA A 27 14.79 8.48 26.01
CA ALA A 27 15.55 7.23 25.97
C ALA A 27 14.74 6.19 25.19
N VAL A 28 15.18 5.84 23.97
CA VAL A 28 14.40 5.03 23.04
C VAL A 28 14.94 3.61 22.91
N THR A 29 14.05 2.62 23.00
CA THR A 29 14.34 1.23 22.69
C THR A 29 13.37 0.74 21.63
N VAL A 30 13.89 0.25 20.50
CA VAL A 30 13.12 -0.41 19.43
C VAL A 30 13.23 -1.92 19.59
N LEU A 31 12.12 -2.61 19.63
CA LEU A 31 12.02 -4.07 19.67
C LEU A 31 11.65 -4.58 18.28
N GLU A 32 12.56 -5.30 17.64
CA GLU A 32 12.39 -5.88 16.31
C GLU A 32 12.50 -7.39 16.38
N LYS A 33 11.46 -8.10 15.93
CA LYS A 33 11.43 -9.56 15.99
C LYS A 33 12.38 -10.26 15.00
N ASN A 34 12.70 -9.59 13.91
CA ASN A 34 13.66 -10.10 12.94
C ASN A 34 15.11 -9.86 13.40
N ASP A 35 16.05 -10.44 12.66
CA ASP A 35 17.49 -10.23 12.85
C ASP A 35 17.98 -8.83 12.43
N LYS A 36 17.16 -8.11 11.61
CA LYS A 36 17.44 -6.76 11.11
C LYS A 36 16.15 -5.96 10.98
N PRO A 37 16.18 -4.65 11.29
CA PRO A 37 15.03 -3.77 11.06
C PRO A 37 14.80 -3.52 9.57
N GLY A 38 13.61 -3.00 9.22
CA GLY A 38 13.33 -2.43 7.91
C GLY A 38 13.11 -3.43 6.78
N ARG A 39 12.87 -4.71 7.04
CA ARG A 39 12.73 -5.74 5.97
C ARG A 39 11.69 -5.36 4.92
N LYS A 40 10.51 -4.86 5.33
CA LYS A 40 9.47 -4.47 4.38
C LYS A 40 9.86 -3.22 3.58
N LEU A 41 10.59 -2.29 4.17
CA LEU A 41 11.10 -1.12 3.48
C LEU A 41 11.98 -1.51 2.27
N LEU A 42 12.81 -2.53 2.40
CA LEU A 42 13.69 -3.02 1.33
C LEU A 42 12.93 -3.54 0.10
N ALA A 43 11.69 -4.02 0.27
CA ALA A 43 10.86 -4.52 -0.82
C ALA A 43 10.07 -3.41 -1.54
N THR A 44 10.01 -2.19 -0.98
CA THR A 44 9.21 -1.10 -1.54
C THR A 44 9.76 -0.62 -2.89
N GLY A 45 8.83 -0.27 -3.80
CA GLY A 45 9.18 0.21 -5.14
C GLY A 45 10.07 -0.77 -5.93
N ASN A 46 9.88 -2.08 -5.78
CA ASN A 46 10.75 -3.12 -6.33
C ASN A 46 12.23 -2.94 -5.94
N GLY A 47 12.49 -2.64 -4.67
CA GLY A 47 13.82 -2.42 -4.11
C GLY A 47 14.37 -1.01 -4.33
N ARG A 48 13.61 -0.07 -4.91
CA ARG A 48 14.05 1.29 -5.20
C ARG A 48 13.63 2.31 -4.13
N CYS A 49 12.61 2.00 -3.33
CA CYS A 49 11.99 2.87 -2.33
C CYS A 49 11.42 4.17 -2.92
N ASN A 50 10.20 4.12 -3.43
CA ASN A 50 9.42 5.33 -3.69
C ASN A 50 8.93 5.87 -2.34
N PHE A 51 9.68 6.80 -1.74
CA PHE A 51 9.48 7.14 -0.34
C PHE A 51 8.44 8.24 -0.10
N THR A 52 8.04 9.01 -1.12
CA THR A 52 6.91 9.94 -1.09
C THR A 52 6.53 10.40 -2.49
N ASN A 53 5.55 11.29 -2.59
CA ASN A 53 5.07 11.91 -3.82
C ASN A 53 4.89 13.41 -3.59
N ARG A 54 5.25 14.24 -4.57
CA ARG A 54 5.01 15.70 -4.50
C ARG A 54 3.54 16.07 -4.62
N TYR A 55 2.76 15.26 -5.30
CA TYR A 55 1.32 15.42 -5.32
C TYR A 55 0.74 14.78 -4.07
N GLN A 56 0.14 15.58 -3.21
CA GLN A 56 -0.57 15.14 -2.02
C GLN A 56 -2.01 15.63 -2.06
N ASP A 57 -2.94 14.73 -1.87
CA ASP A 57 -4.35 15.00 -1.79
C ASP A 57 -5.01 13.99 -0.85
N ALA A 58 -6.05 14.41 -0.13
CA ALA A 58 -6.76 13.54 0.80
C ALA A 58 -7.30 12.26 0.12
N SER A 59 -7.70 12.34 -1.15
CA SER A 59 -8.19 11.20 -1.93
C SER A 59 -7.12 10.13 -2.21
N CYS A 60 -5.83 10.47 -2.04
CA CYS A 60 -4.73 9.53 -2.15
C CYS A 60 -4.65 8.57 -0.96
N TYR A 61 -5.37 8.84 0.13
CA TYR A 61 -5.41 8.02 1.34
C TYR A 61 -6.82 7.52 1.60
N ARG A 62 -6.93 6.26 1.94
CA ARG A 62 -8.20 5.55 2.15
C ARG A 62 -8.29 5.12 3.60
N THR A 63 -9.29 5.62 4.29
CA THR A 63 -9.51 5.40 5.73
C THR A 63 -10.97 5.61 6.08
N GLY A 64 -11.39 5.18 7.27
CA GLY A 64 -12.69 5.50 7.84
C GLY A 64 -12.79 6.93 8.40
N ASN A 65 -11.65 7.59 8.69
CA ASN A 65 -11.60 8.95 9.24
C ASN A 65 -10.60 9.82 8.48
N GLN A 66 -11.07 10.40 7.36
CA GLN A 66 -10.27 11.20 6.46
C GLN A 66 -9.72 12.48 7.11
N GLU A 67 -10.53 13.11 7.96
CA GLU A 67 -10.16 14.35 8.62
C GLU A 67 -8.95 14.15 9.56
N ARG A 68 -8.97 13.09 10.37
CA ARG A 68 -7.84 12.78 11.25
C ARG A 68 -6.60 12.36 10.49
N ALA A 69 -6.74 11.57 9.44
CA ALA A 69 -5.62 11.22 8.59
C ALA A 69 -4.96 12.48 7.99
N SER A 70 -5.75 13.44 7.52
CA SER A 70 -5.24 14.71 6.99
C SER A 70 -4.46 15.51 8.05
N ARG A 71 -5.02 15.65 9.27
CA ARG A 71 -4.31 16.34 10.37
C ARG A 71 -2.98 15.69 10.74
N VAL A 72 -2.88 14.36 10.67
CA VAL A 72 -1.62 13.64 10.89
C VAL A 72 -0.61 13.92 9.76
N LEU A 73 -1.08 13.93 8.51
CA LEU A 73 -0.22 14.21 7.35
C LEU A 73 0.29 15.66 7.35
N GLU A 74 -0.52 16.62 7.81
CA GLU A 74 -0.16 18.03 7.95
C GLU A 74 0.94 18.28 8.99
N GLN A 75 1.09 17.41 9.99
CA GLN A 75 2.15 17.52 11.03
C GLN A 75 3.54 17.15 10.50
N PHE A 76 3.60 16.40 9.41
CA PHE A 76 4.85 16.02 8.74
C PHE A 76 4.55 15.76 7.26
N THR A 77 4.70 16.78 6.45
CA THR A 77 4.31 16.81 5.03
C THR A 77 5.31 16.08 4.14
N GLU A 78 5.01 15.99 2.85
CA GLU A 78 5.96 15.49 1.84
C GLU A 78 7.19 16.39 1.72
N GLN A 79 7.05 17.71 1.96
CA GLN A 79 8.15 18.66 1.97
C GLN A 79 9.06 18.41 3.18
N ASP A 80 8.47 18.16 4.35
CA ASP A 80 9.24 17.77 5.55
C ASP A 80 9.95 16.44 5.33
N THR A 81 9.33 15.51 4.60
CA THR A 81 9.93 14.23 4.21
C THR A 81 11.13 14.45 3.28
N GLU A 82 11.01 15.29 2.25
CA GLU A 82 12.12 15.66 1.37
C GLU A 82 13.28 16.24 2.21
N GLN A 83 13.00 17.26 3.01
CA GLN A 83 14.01 17.91 3.87
C GLN A 83 14.67 16.94 4.87
N PHE A 84 13.86 16.08 5.50
CA PHE A 84 14.37 15.09 6.45
C PHE A 84 15.38 14.15 5.78
N PHE A 85 15.07 13.60 4.62
CA PHE A 85 15.96 12.68 3.93
C PHE A 85 17.18 13.39 3.32
N GLU A 86 17.03 14.63 2.85
CA GLU A 86 18.17 15.45 2.43
C GLU A 86 19.15 15.74 3.59
N GLN A 87 18.63 16.03 4.78
CA GLN A 87 19.44 16.20 6.00
C GLN A 87 20.19 14.93 6.39
N LEU A 88 19.64 13.75 6.08
CA LEU A 88 20.33 12.48 6.25
C LEU A 88 21.33 12.15 5.14
N GLY A 89 21.44 13.01 4.12
CA GLY A 89 22.38 12.86 3.01
C GLY A 89 21.82 12.14 1.78
N ILE A 90 20.52 11.94 1.67
CA ILE A 90 19.89 11.42 0.45
C ILE A 90 19.80 12.53 -0.59
N ARG A 91 20.37 12.31 -1.77
CA ARG A 91 20.02 13.09 -2.95
C ARG A 91 18.73 12.52 -3.55
N ILE A 92 17.72 13.37 -3.72
CA ILE A 92 16.41 12.99 -4.22
C ILE A 92 16.36 13.04 -5.74
N ARG A 93 15.70 12.05 -6.35
CA ARG A 93 15.34 12.01 -7.78
C ARG A 93 13.82 11.93 -7.91
N SER A 94 13.25 12.85 -8.69
CA SER A 94 11.83 12.83 -9.03
C SER A 94 11.58 12.18 -10.38
N ARG A 95 10.51 11.37 -10.46
CA ARG A 95 9.93 10.83 -11.70
C ARG A 95 8.44 11.10 -11.67
N GLU A 96 7.98 12.09 -12.43
CA GLU A 96 6.56 12.47 -12.50
C GLU A 96 5.93 12.71 -11.10
N GLY A 97 6.67 13.33 -10.19
CA GLY A 97 6.25 13.58 -8.82
C GLY A 97 6.60 12.48 -7.82
N TRP A 98 6.84 11.26 -8.26
CA TRP A 98 7.30 10.15 -7.40
C TRP A 98 8.75 10.36 -6.99
N LEU A 99 9.05 10.25 -5.69
CA LEU A 99 10.37 10.56 -5.16
C LEU A 99 11.13 9.30 -4.74
N TYR A 100 12.36 9.22 -5.21
CA TYR A 100 13.26 8.10 -4.97
C TYR A 100 14.63 8.62 -4.49
N PRO A 101 15.41 7.81 -3.74
CA PRO A 101 16.83 8.10 -3.57
C PRO A 101 17.53 8.05 -4.93
N ALA A 102 18.50 8.92 -5.16
CA ALA A 102 19.25 8.94 -6.44
C ALA A 102 19.99 7.63 -6.74
N SER A 103 20.30 6.85 -5.70
CA SER A 103 20.85 5.49 -5.82
C SER A 103 19.85 4.47 -6.38
N GLU A 104 18.55 4.79 -6.36
CA GLU A 104 17.45 3.85 -6.67
C GLU A 104 17.51 2.54 -5.87
N GLN A 105 18.00 2.62 -4.62
CA GLN A 105 18.14 1.48 -3.73
C GLN A 105 17.45 1.76 -2.39
N ALA A 106 16.47 0.95 -2.02
CA ALA A 106 15.79 1.00 -0.73
C ALA A 106 16.77 0.80 0.44
N GLN A 107 17.86 0.07 0.21
CA GLN A 107 18.92 -0.14 1.19
C GLN A 107 19.53 1.19 1.64
N SER A 108 19.75 2.15 0.73
CA SER A 108 20.30 3.47 1.09
C SER A 108 19.41 4.22 2.08
N VAL A 109 18.09 4.14 1.90
CA VAL A 109 17.13 4.78 2.81
C VAL A 109 17.17 4.10 4.18
N LEU A 110 17.16 2.77 4.21
CA LEU A 110 17.24 2.01 5.47
C LEU A 110 18.54 2.28 6.24
N ASP A 111 19.66 2.24 5.54
CA ASP A 111 20.99 2.42 6.17
C ASP A 111 21.07 3.79 6.83
N LEU A 112 20.61 4.85 6.18
CA LEU A 112 20.63 6.20 6.75
C LEU A 112 19.68 6.35 7.94
N LEU A 113 18.49 5.76 7.91
CA LEU A 113 17.61 5.72 9.08
C LEU A 113 18.25 5.00 10.27
N VAL A 114 18.90 3.87 10.03
CA VAL A 114 19.60 3.11 11.08
C VAL A 114 20.82 3.85 11.59
N LEU A 115 21.58 4.52 10.73
CA LEU A 115 22.74 5.34 11.13
C LEU A 115 22.29 6.52 11.99
N GLU A 116 21.25 7.26 11.61
CA GLU A 116 20.68 8.35 12.40
C GLU A 116 20.17 7.85 13.76
N ALA A 117 19.42 6.75 13.79
CA ALA A 117 18.95 6.16 15.04
C ALA A 117 20.11 5.79 15.97
N ARG A 118 21.20 5.20 15.45
CA ARG A 118 22.41 4.89 16.22
C ARG A 118 23.11 6.13 16.72
N PHE A 119 23.26 7.14 15.87
CA PHE A 119 23.85 8.44 16.26
C PHE A 119 23.08 9.07 17.42
N ARG A 120 21.74 8.94 17.42
CA ARG A 120 20.84 9.38 18.49
C ARG A 120 20.81 8.45 19.71
N LYS A 121 21.64 7.41 19.73
CA LYS A 121 21.73 6.44 20.83
C LYS A 121 20.46 5.60 21.04
N VAL A 122 19.64 5.44 20.00
CA VAL A 122 18.50 4.52 20.01
C VAL A 122 18.99 3.09 20.16
N LYS A 123 18.42 2.35 21.11
CA LYS A 123 18.73 0.93 21.33
C LYS A 123 17.83 0.08 20.42
N ILE A 124 18.36 -0.46 19.33
CA ILE A 124 17.64 -1.39 18.47
C ILE A 124 17.95 -2.83 18.93
N LYS A 125 16.93 -3.49 19.48
CA LYS A 125 16.97 -4.89 19.94
C LYS A 125 16.35 -5.76 18.85
N THR A 126 17.18 -6.51 18.16
CA THR A 126 16.75 -7.47 17.12
C THR A 126 16.55 -8.87 17.71
N ARG A 127 15.75 -9.71 17.05
CA ARG A 127 15.30 -11.02 17.56
C ARG A 127 14.58 -10.90 18.90
N GLU A 128 13.82 -9.82 19.06
CA GLU A 128 13.11 -9.48 20.29
C GLU A 128 11.63 -9.30 19.97
N THR A 129 10.84 -10.34 20.19
CA THR A 129 9.42 -10.37 19.87
C THR A 129 8.60 -9.87 21.06
N ALA A 130 7.97 -8.73 20.93
CA ALA A 130 7.02 -8.24 21.92
C ALA A 130 5.75 -9.08 21.90
N VAL A 131 5.35 -9.61 23.08
CA VAL A 131 4.19 -10.50 23.23
C VAL A 131 3.02 -9.84 23.96
N ALA A 132 3.28 -8.87 24.84
CA ALA A 132 2.25 -8.14 25.57
C ALA A 132 2.67 -6.73 25.94
N VAL A 133 1.69 -5.85 26.09
CA VAL A 133 1.82 -4.51 26.68
C VAL A 133 0.89 -4.46 27.88
N GLU A 134 1.46 -4.33 29.07
CA GLU A 134 0.70 -4.35 30.33
C GLU A 134 0.79 -3.00 31.02
N LYS A 135 -0.29 -2.57 31.65
CA LYS A 135 -0.30 -1.37 32.50
C LYS A 135 0.52 -1.66 33.75
N ALA A 136 1.46 -0.76 34.07
CA ALA A 136 2.25 -0.80 35.31
C ALA A 136 1.83 0.35 36.23
N GLU A 137 2.35 0.38 37.45
CA GLU A 137 2.06 1.44 38.41
C GLU A 137 2.41 2.81 37.84
N ASN A 138 3.58 2.91 37.17
CA ASN A 138 4.01 4.10 36.46
C ASN A 138 4.31 3.74 35.01
N GLY A 139 3.37 4.04 34.09
CA GLY A 139 3.53 3.77 32.67
C GLY A 139 3.13 2.35 32.25
N TYR A 140 3.99 1.66 31.52
CA TYR A 140 3.75 0.37 30.89
C TYR A 140 4.93 -0.57 31.03
N LEU A 141 4.64 -1.87 30.89
CA LEU A 141 5.63 -2.93 30.80
C LEU A 141 5.43 -3.68 29.48
N VAL A 142 6.39 -3.57 28.58
CA VAL A 142 6.40 -4.35 27.33
C VAL A 142 7.11 -5.68 27.62
N ARG A 143 6.39 -6.79 27.46
CA ARG A 143 6.95 -8.14 27.61
C ARG A 143 7.38 -8.72 26.28
N THR A 144 8.49 -9.38 26.30
CA THR A 144 8.98 -10.25 25.23
C THR A 144 9.08 -11.69 25.74
N GLU A 145 9.49 -12.62 24.92
CA GLU A 145 9.70 -14.03 25.34
C GLU A 145 10.75 -14.16 26.47
N GLY A 146 11.78 -13.30 26.47
CA GLY A 146 12.90 -13.39 27.41
C GLY A 146 13.06 -12.21 28.37
N TRP A 147 12.46 -11.06 28.08
CA TRP A 147 12.74 -9.81 28.77
C TRP A 147 11.48 -8.97 29.03
N GLN A 148 11.67 -7.97 29.90
CA GLN A 148 10.64 -6.97 30.22
C GLN A 148 11.26 -5.57 30.07
N TYR A 149 10.53 -4.67 29.41
CA TYR A 149 10.96 -3.32 29.12
C TYR A 149 9.97 -2.33 29.73
N PRO A 150 10.35 -1.65 30.84
CA PRO A 150 9.51 -0.58 31.41
C PRO A 150 9.53 0.63 30.44
N ALA A 151 8.38 1.27 30.30
CA ALA A 151 8.18 2.38 29.39
C ALA A 151 7.21 3.42 29.99
N ASP A 152 7.54 4.71 29.83
CA ASP A 152 6.61 5.79 30.07
C ASP A 152 5.58 5.87 28.92
N SER A 153 6.06 5.57 27.69
CA SER A 153 5.22 5.52 26.48
C SER A 153 5.61 4.33 25.61
N VAL A 154 4.61 3.75 24.94
CA VAL A 154 4.78 2.64 23.98
C VAL A 154 4.23 3.04 22.62
N ILE A 155 5.00 2.82 21.55
CA ILE A 155 4.55 3.04 20.18
C ILE A 155 4.48 1.71 19.45
N ILE A 156 3.28 1.32 18.97
CA ILE A 156 3.04 0.07 18.25
C ILE A 156 3.14 0.33 16.75
N CYS A 157 4.21 -0.20 16.14
CA CYS A 157 4.57 -0.05 14.73
C CYS A 157 4.71 -1.41 14.04
N CYS A 158 3.89 -2.40 14.43
CA CYS A 158 4.01 -3.78 13.93
C CYS A 158 3.62 -3.95 12.46
N GLY A 159 2.99 -2.94 11.86
CA GLY A 159 2.53 -3.00 10.47
C GLY A 159 1.37 -3.98 10.27
N SER A 160 1.26 -4.51 9.05
CA SER A 160 0.20 -5.44 8.63
C SER A 160 0.76 -6.83 8.29
N CYS A 161 -0.04 -7.65 7.59
CA CYS A 161 0.37 -8.97 7.08
C CYS A 161 0.62 -8.99 5.56
N ALA A 162 0.82 -7.84 4.92
CA ALA A 162 1.09 -7.77 3.49
C ALA A 162 2.49 -8.29 3.11
N SER A 163 2.60 -8.78 1.87
CA SER A 163 3.82 -9.22 1.19
C SER A 163 4.45 -10.51 1.73
N GLN A 164 3.90 -11.14 2.78
CA GLN A 164 4.47 -12.33 3.44
C GLN A 164 5.97 -12.19 3.77
N ILE A 165 6.42 -10.98 4.01
CA ILE A 165 7.80 -10.72 4.45
C ILE A 165 7.91 -11.11 5.91
N ALA A 166 8.99 -11.78 6.29
CA ALA A 166 9.22 -12.17 7.67
C ALA A 166 9.05 -10.97 8.61
N GLY A 167 8.16 -11.11 9.59
CA GLY A 167 7.78 -10.04 10.51
C GLY A 167 6.51 -9.27 10.14
N SER A 168 5.92 -9.51 8.96
CA SER A 168 4.60 -8.97 8.60
C SER A 168 3.52 -9.99 8.91
N ASP A 169 3.26 -10.25 10.19
CA ASP A 169 2.37 -11.34 10.65
C ASP A 169 1.02 -10.84 11.17
N GLY A 170 0.79 -9.50 11.10
CA GLY A 170 -0.44 -8.90 11.58
C GLY A 170 -0.54 -8.78 13.12
N ASP A 171 0.58 -8.80 13.83
CA ASP A 171 0.65 -8.67 15.30
C ASP A 171 -0.08 -7.43 15.84
N THR A 172 -0.28 -6.41 15.02
CA THR A 172 -1.07 -5.23 15.38
C THR A 172 -2.46 -5.58 15.90
N LEU A 173 -3.16 -6.53 15.24
CA LEU A 173 -4.51 -6.92 15.67
C LEU A 173 -4.49 -7.65 17.01
N ARG A 174 -3.45 -8.41 17.29
CA ARG A 174 -3.27 -9.04 18.60
C ARG A 174 -3.11 -8.00 19.71
N PHE A 175 -2.35 -6.92 19.47
CA PHE A 175 -2.24 -5.82 20.43
C PHE A 175 -3.54 -5.03 20.53
N ALA A 176 -4.26 -4.85 19.43
CA ALA A 176 -5.60 -4.23 19.48
C ALA A 176 -6.56 -5.02 20.36
N ASP A 177 -6.58 -6.35 20.23
CA ASP A 177 -7.42 -7.22 21.07
C ASP A 177 -7.03 -7.15 22.56
N GLN A 178 -5.71 -7.20 22.86
CA GLN A 178 -5.23 -7.06 24.25
C GLN A 178 -5.62 -5.73 24.88
N LEU A 179 -5.63 -4.66 24.10
CA LEU A 179 -5.96 -3.31 24.54
C LEU A 179 -7.45 -2.99 24.39
N GLN A 180 -8.27 -3.94 23.93
CA GLN A 180 -9.71 -3.76 23.67
C GLN A 180 -10.01 -2.57 22.75
N LEU A 181 -9.15 -2.37 21.74
CA LEU A 181 -9.29 -1.31 20.76
C LEU A 181 -10.05 -1.81 19.53
N ALA A 182 -10.90 -0.96 18.95
CA ALA A 182 -11.60 -1.26 17.73
C ALA A 182 -10.62 -1.38 16.56
N SER A 183 -10.76 -2.46 15.81
CA SER A 183 -9.94 -2.72 14.62
C SER A 183 -10.77 -3.30 13.48
N ILE A 184 -10.30 -3.08 12.27
CA ILE A 184 -10.82 -3.71 11.05
C ILE A 184 -9.85 -4.84 10.68
N PRO A 185 -10.34 -6.08 10.50
CA PRO A 185 -9.48 -7.17 10.03
C PRO A 185 -8.71 -6.78 8.78
N PHE A 186 -7.42 -7.14 8.71
CA PHE A 186 -6.62 -6.87 7.54
C PHE A 186 -7.14 -7.61 6.31
N PHE A 187 -7.10 -6.93 5.17
CA PHE A 187 -7.36 -7.53 3.86
C PHE A 187 -6.41 -6.93 2.82
N PRO A 188 -6.07 -7.72 1.78
CA PRO A 188 -5.13 -7.28 0.74
C PRO A 188 -5.57 -6.03 0.01
N ALA A 189 -4.63 -5.10 -0.18
CA ALA A 189 -4.76 -3.92 -1.03
C ALA A 189 -3.50 -3.75 -1.88
N LEU A 190 -3.59 -2.98 -2.96
CA LEU A 190 -2.55 -2.84 -3.98
C LEU A 190 -2.02 -4.23 -4.42
N CYS A 191 -2.95 -5.09 -4.84
CA CYS A 191 -2.68 -6.47 -5.20
C CYS A 191 -3.26 -6.85 -6.57
N PRO A 192 -2.71 -7.89 -7.24
CA PRO A 192 -3.34 -8.49 -8.41
C PRO A 192 -4.71 -9.06 -8.07
N LEU A 193 -5.59 -9.14 -9.07
CA LEU A 193 -6.91 -9.74 -8.92
C LEU A 193 -7.00 -11.07 -9.69
N ARG A 194 -7.46 -12.11 -9.00
CA ARG A 194 -7.82 -13.38 -9.63
C ARG A 194 -9.21 -13.30 -10.24
N CYS A 195 -9.33 -13.80 -11.46
CA CYS A 195 -10.57 -13.79 -12.19
C CYS A 195 -11.02 -15.20 -12.56
N LYS A 196 -12.33 -15.37 -12.81
CA LYS A 196 -12.91 -16.62 -13.27
C LYS A 196 -12.77 -16.73 -14.78
N GLY A 197 -12.24 -17.86 -15.25
CA GLY A 197 -12.08 -18.14 -16.68
C GLY A 197 -11.00 -19.17 -16.95
N ASN A 198 -10.86 -19.57 -18.20
CA ASN A 198 -9.84 -20.50 -18.68
C ASN A 198 -8.92 -19.89 -19.76
N GLN A 199 -9.14 -18.61 -20.11
CA GLN A 199 -8.39 -17.92 -21.17
C GLN A 199 -7.03 -17.40 -20.71
N PHE A 200 -6.74 -17.41 -19.42
CA PHE A 200 -5.61 -16.69 -18.84
C PHE A 200 -4.24 -17.17 -19.32
N SER A 201 -4.06 -18.47 -19.53
CA SER A 201 -2.82 -19.03 -20.09
C SER A 201 -2.53 -18.53 -21.50
N SER A 202 -3.59 -18.23 -22.28
CA SER A 202 -3.46 -17.77 -23.68
C SER A 202 -2.91 -16.36 -23.80
N TRP A 203 -3.15 -15.50 -22.80
CA TRP A 203 -2.70 -14.11 -22.83
C TRP A 203 -1.65 -13.76 -21.79
N ALA A 204 -1.23 -14.73 -20.95
CA ALA A 204 -0.27 -14.50 -19.89
C ALA A 204 1.00 -13.80 -20.38
N GLY A 205 1.44 -12.79 -19.61
CA GLY A 205 2.60 -11.95 -19.90
C GLY A 205 2.34 -10.76 -20.84
N VAL A 206 1.13 -10.63 -21.38
CA VAL A 206 0.76 -9.46 -22.19
C VAL A 206 0.62 -8.23 -21.29
N ARG A 207 1.16 -7.10 -21.75
CA ARG A 207 0.93 -5.76 -21.21
C ARG A 207 0.23 -4.94 -22.28
N VAL A 208 -0.81 -4.23 -21.89
CA VAL A 208 -1.62 -3.43 -22.80
C VAL A 208 -2.18 -2.23 -22.06
N ARG A 209 -2.21 -1.09 -22.71
CA ARG A 209 -2.92 0.08 -22.18
C ARG A 209 -4.42 -0.18 -22.22
N ALA A 210 -5.09 -0.01 -21.09
CA ALA A 210 -6.52 -0.26 -20.97
C ALA A 210 -7.16 0.70 -19.95
N LYS A 211 -8.44 0.89 -20.09
CA LYS A 211 -9.31 1.49 -19.08
C LYS A 211 -10.07 0.36 -18.39
N ILE A 212 -10.05 0.33 -17.08
CA ILE A 212 -10.76 -0.69 -16.29
C ILE A 212 -11.75 -0.03 -15.34
N THR A 213 -12.95 -0.56 -15.28
CA THR A 213 -14.01 -0.11 -14.37
C THR A 213 -14.41 -1.27 -13.47
N LEU A 214 -14.34 -1.04 -12.15
CA LEU A 214 -14.85 -1.99 -11.16
C LEU A 214 -16.36 -1.83 -11.04
N LEU A 215 -17.07 -2.95 -11.25
CA LEU A 215 -18.50 -3.08 -11.00
C LEU A 215 -18.72 -3.94 -9.75
N VAL A 216 -19.53 -3.46 -8.82
CA VAL A 216 -20.02 -4.24 -7.66
C VAL A 216 -21.53 -4.24 -7.71
N GLU A 217 -22.13 -5.43 -7.78
CA GLU A 217 -23.60 -5.60 -7.99
C GLU A 217 -24.10 -4.78 -9.20
N ASN A 218 -23.32 -4.74 -10.29
CA ASN A 218 -23.52 -3.95 -11.52
C ASN A 218 -23.46 -2.42 -11.36
N GLN A 219 -23.05 -1.89 -10.22
CA GLN A 219 -22.81 -0.46 -10.01
C GLN A 219 -21.34 -0.14 -10.20
N GLU A 220 -21.05 0.93 -10.90
CA GLU A 220 -19.70 1.44 -11.04
C GLU A 220 -19.20 1.98 -9.70
N ILE A 221 -18.02 1.51 -9.27
CA ILE A 221 -17.38 1.95 -8.03
C ILE A 221 -16.20 2.87 -8.33
N LEU A 222 -15.34 2.49 -9.26
CA LEU A 222 -14.12 3.21 -9.58
C LEU A 222 -13.64 2.82 -10.98
N THR A 223 -13.10 3.80 -11.69
CA THR A 223 -12.47 3.62 -13.01
C THR A 223 -11.03 4.09 -12.96
N GLU A 224 -10.14 3.26 -13.52
CA GLU A 224 -8.71 3.55 -13.65
C GLU A 224 -8.23 3.28 -15.08
N GLN A 225 -7.19 4.00 -15.51
CA GLN A 225 -6.59 3.80 -16.82
C GLN A 225 -5.06 3.70 -16.71
N GLY A 226 -4.47 2.78 -17.48
CA GLY A 226 -3.02 2.61 -17.51
C GLY A 226 -2.60 1.30 -18.13
N GLU A 227 -1.35 0.89 -17.85
CA GLU A 227 -0.82 -0.39 -18.30
C GLU A 227 -1.42 -1.54 -17.49
N LEU A 228 -2.29 -2.31 -18.11
CA LEU A 228 -2.85 -3.55 -17.58
C LEU A 228 -1.90 -4.71 -17.88
N GLN A 229 -1.55 -5.49 -16.89
CA GLN A 229 -0.80 -6.73 -17.04
C GLN A 229 -1.74 -7.93 -16.97
N LEU A 230 -1.80 -8.70 -18.04
CA LEU A 230 -2.56 -9.95 -18.11
C LEU A 230 -1.71 -11.10 -17.57
N THR A 231 -2.23 -11.82 -16.59
CA THR A 231 -1.53 -12.92 -15.92
C THR A 231 -2.19 -14.26 -16.26
N ASP A 232 -1.59 -15.35 -15.81
CA ASP A 232 -2.12 -16.71 -15.95
C ASP A 232 -3.29 -17.03 -14.98
N TYR A 233 -3.69 -16.08 -14.13
CA TYR A 233 -4.76 -16.22 -13.16
C TYR A 233 -5.77 -15.04 -13.14
N GLY A 234 -5.56 -14.03 -13.95
CA GLY A 234 -6.37 -12.82 -13.97
C GLY A 234 -5.62 -11.60 -14.45
N VAL A 235 -5.60 -10.53 -13.65
CA VAL A 235 -5.03 -9.23 -14.03
C VAL A 235 -4.19 -8.59 -12.93
N SER A 236 -3.24 -7.76 -13.33
CA SER A 236 -2.32 -7.01 -12.50
C SER A 236 -1.97 -5.66 -13.13
N GLY A 237 -1.09 -4.89 -12.51
CA GLY A 237 -0.67 -3.57 -12.97
C GLY A 237 -1.27 -2.46 -12.11
N ILE A 238 -0.73 -1.25 -12.26
CA ILE A 238 -1.11 -0.10 -11.40
C ILE A 238 -2.63 0.15 -11.40
N PRO A 239 -3.36 0.15 -12.53
CA PRO A 239 -4.80 0.35 -12.51
C PRO A 239 -5.54 -0.72 -11.67
N VAL A 240 -5.10 -1.98 -11.75
CA VAL A 240 -5.67 -3.07 -10.95
C VAL A 240 -5.37 -2.89 -9.46
N PHE A 241 -4.15 -2.47 -9.12
CA PHE A 241 -3.77 -2.21 -7.74
C PHE A 241 -4.64 -1.12 -7.11
N GLN A 242 -4.90 -0.05 -7.85
CA GLN A 242 -5.73 1.06 -7.38
C GLN A 242 -7.16 0.64 -7.01
N ILE A 243 -7.76 -0.26 -7.76
CA ILE A 243 -9.13 -0.73 -7.52
C ILE A 243 -9.21 -1.97 -6.64
N SER A 244 -8.09 -2.68 -6.42
CA SER A 244 -8.07 -3.98 -5.74
C SER A 244 -8.70 -3.95 -4.34
N ARG A 245 -8.46 -2.90 -3.55
CA ARG A 245 -9.05 -2.73 -2.21
C ARG A 245 -10.57 -2.86 -2.23
N PHE A 246 -11.21 -2.17 -3.17
CA PHE A 246 -12.68 -2.16 -3.29
C PHE A 246 -13.21 -3.51 -3.78
N ALA A 247 -12.51 -4.12 -4.73
CA ALA A 247 -12.84 -5.43 -5.26
C ALA A 247 -12.75 -6.52 -4.18
N VAL A 248 -11.65 -6.53 -3.41
CA VAL A 248 -11.44 -7.48 -2.30
C VAL A 248 -12.50 -7.29 -1.22
N ARG A 249 -12.75 -6.05 -0.81
CA ARG A 249 -13.80 -5.73 0.20
C ARG A 249 -15.18 -6.20 -0.26
N ALA A 250 -15.54 -5.99 -1.53
CA ALA A 250 -16.81 -6.47 -2.08
C ALA A 250 -16.91 -8.01 -2.02
N CYS A 251 -15.84 -8.71 -2.41
CA CYS A 251 -15.79 -10.17 -2.32
C CYS A 251 -15.89 -10.70 -0.88
N MET A 252 -15.24 -10.06 0.09
CA MET A 252 -15.38 -10.39 1.52
C MET A 252 -16.83 -10.23 2.00
N GLN A 253 -17.54 -9.23 1.47
CA GLN A 253 -18.97 -9.02 1.72
C GLN A 253 -19.87 -9.95 0.92
N LYS A 254 -19.31 -10.93 0.19
CA LYS A 254 -20.03 -11.87 -0.69
C LYS A 254 -20.81 -11.20 -1.82
N LYS A 255 -20.42 -9.99 -2.21
CA LYS A 255 -20.98 -9.26 -3.35
C LYS A 255 -20.32 -9.70 -4.64
N ARG A 256 -21.07 -9.67 -5.74
CA ARG A 256 -20.51 -9.90 -7.08
C ARG A 256 -19.65 -8.72 -7.49
N ALA A 257 -18.40 -9.01 -7.82
CA ALA A 257 -17.43 -8.02 -8.30
C ALA A 257 -16.92 -8.41 -9.69
N GLU A 258 -16.91 -7.45 -10.62
CA GLU A 258 -16.47 -7.65 -12.00
C GLU A 258 -15.62 -6.46 -12.45
N LEU A 259 -14.68 -6.72 -13.36
CA LEU A 259 -13.98 -5.70 -14.12
C LEU A 259 -14.60 -5.60 -15.52
N LEU A 260 -14.97 -4.40 -15.91
CA LEU A 260 -15.23 -4.04 -17.28
C LEU A 260 -13.95 -3.46 -17.86
N VAL A 261 -13.40 -4.10 -18.89
CA VAL A 261 -12.11 -3.74 -19.48
C VAL A 261 -12.34 -3.21 -20.88
N ASP A 262 -11.87 -2.00 -21.13
CA ASP A 262 -11.75 -1.38 -22.43
C ASP A 262 -10.27 -1.45 -22.86
N PHE A 263 -9.97 -2.30 -23.83
CA PHE A 263 -8.62 -2.53 -24.33
C PHE A 263 -8.16 -1.53 -25.40
N PHE A 264 -9.02 -0.56 -25.76
CA PHE A 264 -8.67 0.48 -26.72
C PHE A 264 -9.34 1.82 -26.32
N PRO A 265 -8.92 2.41 -25.20
CA PRO A 265 -9.61 3.58 -24.64
C PRO A 265 -9.45 4.87 -25.44
N GLU A 266 -8.56 4.88 -26.45
CA GLU A 266 -8.30 6.03 -27.31
C GLU A 266 -9.43 6.32 -28.31
N LEU A 267 -10.24 5.29 -28.65
CA LEU A 267 -11.35 5.40 -29.57
C LEU A 267 -12.66 5.01 -28.89
N THR A 268 -13.74 5.65 -29.28
CA THR A 268 -15.11 5.19 -28.98
C THR A 268 -15.42 3.90 -29.72
N GLU A 269 -16.46 3.20 -29.32
CA GLU A 269 -16.90 1.97 -30.00
C GLU A 269 -17.24 2.22 -31.46
N SER A 270 -17.91 3.36 -31.77
CA SER A 270 -18.24 3.76 -33.14
C SER A 270 -17.00 4.04 -33.99
N GLU A 271 -16.00 4.76 -33.44
CA GLU A 271 -14.75 5.05 -34.14
C GLU A 271 -13.93 3.77 -34.38
N LEU A 272 -13.91 2.86 -33.40
CA LEU A 272 -13.23 1.57 -33.55
C LEU A 272 -13.90 0.69 -34.61
N THR A 273 -15.24 0.70 -34.65
CA THR A 273 -16.01 0.03 -35.71
C THR A 273 -15.67 0.61 -37.09
N ALA A 274 -15.69 1.93 -37.24
CA ALA A 274 -15.32 2.60 -38.48
C ALA A 274 -13.87 2.27 -38.93
N GLU A 275 -12.94 2.17 -37.95
CA GLU A 275 -11.55 1.78 -38.23
C GLU A 275 -11.48 0.32 -38.76
N PHE A 276 -12.30 -0.60 -38.25
CA PHE A 276 -12.35 -1.97 -38.80
C PHE A 276 -12.93 -2.02 -40.20
N VAL A 277 -13.99 -1.27 -40.49
CA VAL A 277 -14.54 -1.15 -41.84
C VAL A 277 -13.51 -0.61 -42.80
N ARG A 278 -12.84 0.51 -42.45
CA ARG A 278 -11.76 1.10 -43.22
C ARG A 278 -10.62 0.11 -43.52
N ARG A 279 -10.19 -0.66 -42.52
CA ARG A 279 -9.14 -1.66 -42.66
C ARG A 279 -9.55 -2.80 -43.57
N GLN A 280 -10.81 -3.18 -43.53
CA GLN A 280 -11.37 -4.21 -44.42
C GLN A 280 -11.38 -3.75 -45.87
N GLU A 281 -11.68 -2.48 -46.15
CA GLU A 281 -11.61 -1.86 -47.48
C GLU A 281 -10.19 -1.79 -48.01
N ILE A 282 -9.23 -1.36 -47.19
CA ILE A 282 -7.83 -1.21 -47.57
C ILE A 282 -7.14 -2.57 -47.72
N CYS A 283 -7.52 -3.56 -46.93
CA CYS A 283 -6.91 -4.88 -46.86
C CYS A 283 -7.95 -6.00 -46.99
N PRO A 284 -8.69 -6.10 -48.12
CA PRO A 284 -9.78 -7.05 -48.29
C PRO A 284 -9.36 -8.53 -48.25
N TYR A 285 -8.06 -8.79 -48.36
CA TYR A 285 -7.47 -10.13 -48.28
C TYR A 285 -7.29 -10.63 -46.84
N LYS A 286 -7.42 -9.74 -45.82
CA LYS A 286 -7.23 -10.11 -44.44
C LYS A 286 -8.48 -10.70 -43.81
N ALA A 287 -8.29 -11.77 -43.05
CA ALA A 287 -9.35 -12.30 -42.19
C ALA A 287 -9.67 -11.32 -41.03
N PRO A 288 -10.86 -11.35 -40.43
CA PRO A 288 -11.25 -10.42 -39.37
C PRO A 288 -10.24 -10.28 -38.22
N LYS A 289 -9.63 -11.38 -37.78
CA LYS A 289 -8.58 -11.34 -36.73
C LYS A 289 -7.30 -10.65 -37.19
N GLU A 290 -6.97 -10.77 -38.46
CA GLU A 290 -5.77 -10.17 -39.06
C GLU A 290 -5.90 -8.65 -39.19
N LEU A 291 -7.12 -8.12 -39.21
CA LEU A 291 -7.38 -6.68 -39.19
C LEU A 291 -6.93 -6.02 -37.87
N LEU A 292 -6.79 -6.79 -36.78
CA LEU A 292 -6.36 -6.29 -35.48
C LEU A 292 -4.83 -6.32 -35.29
N ILE A 293 -4.10 -6.95 -36.20
CA ILE A 293 -2.63 -6.93 -36.19
C ILE A 293 -2.16 -5.49 -36.30
N GLY A 294 -1.30 -5.05 -35.36
CA GLY A 294 -0.85 -3.67 -35.25
C GLY A 294 -1.77 -2.74 -34.45
N LEU A 295 -2.94 -3.23 -33.95
CA LEU A 295 -3.78 -2.52 -32.98
C LEU A 295 -3.64 -3.11 -31.57
N LEU A 296 -3.69 -4.44 -31.48
CA LEU A 296 -3.65 -5.17 -30.21
C LEU A 296 -2.49 -6.17 -30.19
N PRO A 297 -1.98 -6.52 -29.01
CA PRO A 297 -1.05 -7.63 -28.83
C PRO A 297 -1.62 -8.94 -29.43
N GLU A 298 -0.79 -9.67 -30.15
CA GLU A 298 -1.22 -10.86 -30.91
C GLU A 298 -1.93 -11.90 -30.04
N LYS A 299 -1.40 -12.18 -28.84
CA LYS A 299 -2.01 -13.14 -27.91
C LYS A 299 -3.40 -12.73 -27.42
N LEU A 300 -3.72 -11.44 -27.43
CA LEU A 300 -5.00 -10.92 -26.96
C LEU A 300 -6.10 -11.05 -28.01
N ILE A 301 -5.76 -10.95 -29.28
CA ILE A 301 -6.72 -10.96 -30.40
C ILE A 301 -7.65 -12.19 -30.38
N PRO A 302 -7.14 -13.44 -30.30
CA PRO A 302 -8.02 -14.61 -30.32
C PRO A 302 -8.93 -14.71 -29.09
N VAL A 303 -8.50 -14.18 -27.95
CA VAL A 303 -9.28 -14.18 -26.70
C VAL A 303 -10.45 -13.22 -26.80
N LEU A 304 -10.24 -12.00 -27.31
CA LEU A 304 -11.29 -10.98 -27.43
C LEU A 304 -12.26 -11.30 -28.56
N ILE A 305 -11.73 -11.66 -29.72
CA ILE A 305 -12.54 -11.78 -30.94
C ILE A 305 -13.22 -13.15 -31.04
N GLY A 306 -12.55 -14.22 -30.62
CA GLY A 306 -13.11 -15.56 -30.71
C GLY A 306 -13.52 -15.91 -32.14
N LYS A 307 -14.83 -16.07 -32.41
CA LYS A 307 -15.42 -16.37 -33.73
C LYS A 307 -16.11 -15.16 -34.38
N LYS A 308 -16.02 -13.95 -33.75
CA LYS A 308 -16.64 -12.73 -34.25
C LYS A 308 -16.06 -12.32 -35.58
N LYS A 309 -16.89 -11.83 -36.48
CA LYS A 309 -16.48 -11.40 -37.83
C LYS A 309 -17.03 -10.02 -38.20
N ILE A 310 -18.05 -9.58 -37.51
CA ILE A 310 -18.75 -8.30 -37.76
C ILE A 310 -18.01 -7.19 -36.99
N PRO A 311 -17.66 -6.06 -37.64
CA PRO A 311 -16.92 -4.97 -37.04
C PRO A 311 -17.49 -4.48 -35.69
N GLU A 312 -18.82 -4.34 -35.59
CA GLU A 312 -19.52 -3.90 -34.38
C GLU A 312 -19.34 -4.89 -33.23
N GLU A 313 -19.48 -6.19 -33.49
CA GLU A 313 -19.25 -7.23 -32.49
C GLU A 313 -17.80 -7.29 -32.01
N MET A 314 -16.86 -7.03 -32.92
CA MET A 314 -15.43 -6.99 -32.62
C MET A 314 -15.11 -5.76 -31.75
N ALA A 315 -15.63 -4.58 -32.12
CA ALA A 315 -15.46 -3.34 -31.35
C ALA A 315 -16.05 -3.47 -29.96
N GLY A 316 -17.31 -3.94 -29.84
CA GLY A 316 -17.96 -4.17 -28.55
C GLY A 316 -17.19 -5.14 -27.64
N ALA A 317 -16.62 -6.21 -28.21
CA ALA A 317 -15.81 -7.17 -27.45
C ALA A 317 -14.49 -6.57 -26.92
N ILE A 318 -13.90 -5.61 -27.63
CA ILE A 318 -12.67 -4.90 -27.22
C ILE A 318 -12.99 -3.83 -26.18
N LYS A 319 -14.11 -3.12 -26.33
CA LYS A 319 -14.53 -2.00 -25.50
C LYS A 319 -15.18 -2.41 -24.16
N SER A 320 -15.75 -3.64 -24.11
CA SER A 320 -16.61 -4.06 -22.99
C SER A 320 -16.31 -5.49 -22.52
N TYR A 321 -15.02 -5.83 -22.38
CA TYR A 321 -14.64 -7.18 -21.93
C TYR A 321 -14.84 -7.34 -20.43
N ARG A 322 -15.62 -8.36 -20.03
CA ARG A 322 -15.95 -8.59 -18.62
C ARG A 322 -15.09 -9.70 -18.01
N LEU A 323 -14.59 -9.43 -16.81
CA LEU A 323 -13.85 -10.38 -15.98
C LEU A 323 -14.49 -10.47 -14.60
N GLN A 324 -15.04 -11.62 -14.25
CA GLN A 324 -15.57 -11.87 -12.92
C GLN A 324 -14.41 -12.10 -11.93
N ILE A 325 -14.37 -11.34 -10.83
CA ILE A 325 -13.35 -11.46 -9.77
C ILE A 325 -13.76 -12.63 -8.86
N THR A 326 -12.80 -13.47 -8.46
CA THR A 326 -13.06 -14.64 -7.62
C THR A 326 -12.91 -14.39 -6.12
N GLY A 327 -12.35 -13.25 -5.72
CA GLY A 327 -12.11 -12.91 -4.32
C GLY A 327 -10.94 -13.64 -3.65
N GLN A 328 -10.31 -14.58 -4.32
CA GLN A 328 -9.11 -15.25 -3.83
C GLN A 328 -7.91 -14.33 -4.00
N THR A 329 -7.60 -13.55 -2.98
CA THR A 329 -6.43 -12.68 -2.95
C THR A 329 -5.42 -13.23 -1.96
N ASP A 330 -4.17 -13.20 -2.36
CA ASP A 330 -3.04 -13.69 -1.58
C ASP A 330 -2.35 -12.50 -0.91
N PHE A 331 -2.26 -12.50 0.41
CA PHE A 331 -1.49 -11.49 1.15
C PHE A 331 -0.03 -11.40 0.68
N GLY A 332 0.54 -12.51 0.20
CA GLY A 332 1.90 -12.55 -0.33
C GLY A 332 2.12 -11.70 -1.57
N LYS A 333 1.06 -11.42 -2.34
CA LYS A 333 1.10 -10.57 -3.53
C LYS A 333 0.61 -9.15 -3.27
N ALA A 334 0.12 -8.86 -2.07
CA ALA A 334 -0.32 -7.54 -1.67
C ALA A 334 0.87 -6.66 -1.28
N GLN A 335 0.93 -5.43 -1.80
CA GLN A 335 1.95 -4.47 -1.38
C GLN A 335 1.64 -3.90 0.01
N VAL A 336 0.35 -3.70 0.31
CA VAL A 336 -0.16 -3.19 1.58
C VAL A 336 -1.43 -3.93 1.97
N CYS A 337 -1.87 -3.76 3.21
CA CYS A 337 -3.22 -4.12 3.65
C CYS A 337 -4.04 -2.87 3.89
N ALA A 338 -5.35 -2.99 3.67
CA ALA A 338 -6.35 -2.15 4.28
C ALA A 338 -6.82 -2.78 5.61
N GLY A 339 -7.44 -2.00 6.48
CA GLY A 339 -7.77 -2.41 7.85
C GLY A 339 -6.68 -2.03 8.84
N GLY A 340 -6.81 -2.49 10.08
CA GLY A 340 -5.96 -2.10 11.20
C GLY A 340 -6.76 -1.35 12.26
N ILE A 341 -6.09 -0.65 13.14
CA ILE A 341 -6.71 0.12 14.22
C ILE A 341 -7.38 1.37 13.65
N THR A 342 -8.65 1.59 14.03
CA THR A 342 -9.42 2.75 13.54
C THR A 342 -8.95 4.05 14.17
N LEU A 343 -8.88 5.11 13.37
CA LEU A 343 -8.40 6.42 13.83
C LEU A 343 -9.35 7.09 14.85
N ASP A 344 -10.63 6.71 14.91
CA ASP A 344 -11.63 7.37 15.75
C ASP A 344 -11.32 7.34 17.25
N GLN A 345 -10.57 6.34 17.70
CA GLN A 345 -10.19 6.13 19.09
C GLN A 345 -8.80 6.67 19.45
N LEU A 346 -8.19 7.40 18.53
CA LEU A 346 -6.87 8.00 18.70
C LEU A 346 -6.97 9.52 18.68
N THR A 347 -6.00 10.18 19.27
CA THR A 347 -5.79 11.64 19.17
C THR A 347 -5.17 11.99 17.80
N ASP A 348 -4.97 13.26 17.52
CA ASP A 348 -4.28 13.72 16.30
C ASP A 348 -2.76 13.40 16.33
N SER A 349 -2.21 13.14 17.51
CA SER A 349 -0.84 12.61 17.69
C SER A 349 -0.79 11.08 17.74
N LEU A 350 -1.90 10.41 17.40
CA LEU A 350 -2.04 8.95 17.34
C LEU A 350 -1.88 8.24 18.70
N GLU A 351 -2.11 8.96 19.80
CA GLU A 351 -2.24 8.39 21.13
C GLU A 351 -3.62 7.77 21.33
N SER A 352 -3.68 6.60 21.95
CA SER A 352 -4.94 5.99 22.34
C SER A 352 -5.68 6.84 23.40
N VAL A 353 -6.92 7.22 23.11
CA VAL A 353 -7.77 7.95 24.07
C VAL A 353 -8.04 7.08 25.31
N GLN A 354 -8.20 5.77 25.13
CA GLN A 354 -8.49 4.82 26.20
C GLN A 354 -7.24 4.45 27.02
N HIS A 355 -6.05 4.48 26.38
CA HIS A 355 -4.78 4.09 27.01
C HIS A 355 -3.73 5.19 26.84
N PRO A 356 -3.79 6.29 27.63
CA PRO A 356 -2.80 7.36 27.54
C PRO A 356 -1.37 6.84 27.72
N GLY A 357 -0.46 7.22 26.82
CA GLY A 357 0.90 6.72 26.75
C GLY A 357 1.09 5.59 25.74
N ILE A 358 0.01 5.06 25.12
CA ILE A 358 0.10 4.09 24.01
C ILE A 358 -0.22 4.79 22.69
N PHE A 359 0.68 4.65 21.73
CA PHE A 359 0.60 5.26 20.40
C PHE A 359 0.65 4.18 19.32
N PHE A 360 0.18 4.54 18.14
CA PHE A 360 0.22 3.67 16.95
C PHE A 360 0.76 4.44 15.75
N ALA A 361 1.48 3.75 14.84
CA ALA A 361 1.97 4.40 13.62
C ALA A 361 2.10 3.43 12.44
N GLY A 362 2.08 4.01 11.25
CA GLY A 362 2.24 3.29 9.99
C GLY A 362 1.05 2.41 9.65
N GLU A 363 1.34 1.27 9.06
CA GLU A 363 0.36 0.31 8.55
C GLU A 363 -0.36 -0.50 9.65
N ALA A 364 -0.10 -0.18 10.94
CA ALA A 364 -0.90 -0.64 12.08
C ALA A 364 -2.29 0.03 12.11
N LEU A 365 -2.41 1.17 11.46
CA LEU A 365 -3.61 2.00 11.41
C LEU A 365 -4.42 1.73 10.14
N ASP A 366 -5.77 1.89 10.21
CA ASP A 366 -6.66 1.77 9.04
C ASP A 366 -6.49 2.99 8.12
N VAL A 367 -5.30 3.07 7.51
CA VAL A 367 -4.96 4.02 6.47
C VAL A 367 -4.11 3.32 5.43
N ASP A 368 -4.59 3.23 4.20
CA ASP A 368 -3.82 2.77 3.06
C ASP A 368 -3.81 3.81 1.93
N GLY A 369 -2.64 4.06 1.38
CA GLY A 369 -2.44 4.99 0.27
C GLY A 369 -2.55 4.30 -1.08
N VAL A 370 -2.86 5.07 -2.11
CA VAL A 370 -2.77 4.63 -3.51
C VAL A 370 -1.33 4.28 -3.90
N CYS A 371 -1.11 3.70 -5.10
CA CYS A 371 0.24 3.52 -5.64
C CYS A 371 0.94 4.87 -5.81
N GLY A 372 2.22 4.97 -5.40
CA GLY A 372 2.99 6.18 -5.68
C GLY A 372 3.70 6.85 -4.50
N GLY A 373 4.07 6.10 -3.45
CA GLY A 373 4.83 6.62 -2.30
C GLY A 373 3.99 7.01 -1.08
N TYR A 374 2.68 7.03 -1.21
CA TYR A 374 1.74 7.49 -0.17
C TYR A 374 1.78 6.63 1.10
N ASN A 375 1.93 5.32 0.98
CA ASN A 375 2.01 4.42 2.14
C ASN A 375 3.29 4.65 2.96
N LEU A 376 4.39 5.02 2.31
CA LEU A 376 5.61 5.43 3.01
C LEU A 376 5.47 6.84 3.58
N GLN A 377 4.84 7.78 2.85
CA GLN A 377 4.52 9.10 3.42
C GLN A 377 3.69 8.95 4.71
N TRP A 378 2.64 8.11 4.69
CA TRP A 378 1.86 7.82 5.90
C TRP A 378 2.73 7.26 7.02
N ALA A 379 3.66 6.35 6.70
CA ALA A 379 4.59 5.80 7.71
C ALA A 379 5.52 6.87 8.31
N TRP A 380 5.98 7.82 7.48
CA TRP A 380 6.81 8.94 7.96
C TRP A 380 6.01 9.92 8.82
N SER A 381 4.85 10.36 8.35
CA SER A 381 4.00 11.33 9.06
C SER A 381 3.51 10.77 10.39
N SER A 382 2.92 9.58 10.37
CA SER A 382 2.41 8.93 11.58
C SER A 382 3.52 8.56 12.56
N GLY A 383 4.66 8.09 12.06
CA GLY A 383 5.83 7.81 12.88
C GLY A 383 6.41 9.06 13.55
N SER A 384 6.49 10.17 12.81
CA SER A 384 6.92 11.47 13.35
C SER A 384 5.96 11.96 14.43
N ALA A 385 4.66 12.00 14.15
CA ALA A 385 3.63 12.45 15.10
C ALA A 385 3.65 11.64 16.40
N ALA A 386 3.60 10.31 16.29
CA ALA A 386 3.64 9.43 17.47
C ALA A 386 4.96 9.53 18.24
N GLY A 387 6.10 9.62 17.52
CA GLY A 387 7.41 9.73 18.16
C GLY A 387 7.61 11.02 18.96
N ARG A 388 7.15 12.15 18.40
CA ARG A 388 7.20 13.47 19.05
C ARG A 388 6.31 13.49 20.29
N ALA A 389 5.08 13.06 20.18
CA ALA A 389 4.12 13.05 21.27
C ALA A 389 4.53 12.08 22.40
N ALA A 390 5.01 10.88 22.07
CA ALA A 390 5.51 9.94 23.06
C ALA A 390 6.69 10.48 23.88
N ALA A 391 7.51 11.36 23.30
CA ALA A 391 8.58 12.06 24.02
C ALA A 391 8.07 13.23 24.88
N GLY A 392 6.81 13.64 24.73
CA GLY A 392 6.18 14.69 25.53
C GLY A 392 6.06 16.05 24.84
N GLU A 393 6.22 16.09 23.52
CA GLU A 393 5.85 17.27 22.74
C GLU A 393 4.31 17.25 22.59
N HIS A 394 3.66 18.26 23.13
CA HIS A 394 2.22 18.46 22.95
C HIS A 394 2.01 19.43 21.80
N THR A 395 1.33 18.99 20.74
CA THR A 395 0.91 19.83 19.60
C THR A 395 -0.39 20.56 19.93
#